data_0744a819bf076ca227ec444b4ce3142a
#
_entry.id   0744a819bf076ca227ec444b4ce3142a
#
_cell.length_a   1.000
_cell.length_b   1.000
_cell.length_c   1.000
_cell.angle_alpha   90.00
_cell.angle_beta   90.00
_cell.angle_gamma   90.00
#
_symmetry.space_group_name_H-M   'P 1'
#
loop_
_entity.id
_entity.type
_entity.pdbx_description
1 polymer ?
#
loop_
_entity_poly.entity_id
_entity_poly.type
_entity_poly.pdbx_seq_one_letter_code
_entity_poly.pdbx_strand_id
1 'polypeptide(L)'
;AEGRALFTDILQEVASTIFIPLTVGGGINSLEDFDRVLKCGADKVSVNSGAIANPNLIEQAAKKYGDQCVVLSVDIKRVDGVFRVFAKGGRQDTGMEAIEWIKRCVGMGAGEVVVNSIDTDGVKGGFDIPMLSEVLSAVSVPVIASGGAGSARDFVDLFKALPTVDAG
;
A
#
# COMPACT_ATOMS: atom_id res chain seq x y z
N ALA A 1 -2.39 19.90 -15.21
CA ALA A 1 -1.04 19.78 -15.77
C ALA A 1 0.02 20.35 -14.81
N GLU A 2 -0.21 21.53 -14.25
CA GLU A 2 0.74 22.20 -13.33
C GLU A 2 0.99 21.41 -12.03
N GLY A 3 -0.03 20.81 -11.43
CA GLY A 3 0.14 20.06 -10.19
C GLY A 3 0.97 18.76 -10.33
N ARG A 4 1.04 18.17 -11.53
CA ARG A 4 1.87 16.97 -11.78
C ARG A 4 3.34 17.31 -11.98
N ALA A 5 3.64 18.45 -12.61
CA ALA A 5 5.02 18.93 -12.76
C ALA A 5 5.62 19.28 -11.39
N LEU A 6 4.89 20.03 -10.58
CA LEU A 6 5.33 20.41 -9.24
C LEU A 6 5.63 19.19 -8.34
N PHE A 7 4.84 18.11 -8.46
CA PHE A 7 5.06 16.89 -7.70
C PHE A 7 6.36 16.18 -8.09
N THR A 8 6.68 16.09 -9.40
CA THR A 8 7.93 15.46 -9.87
C THR A 8 9.17 16.25 -9.45
N ASP A 9 9.10 17.57 -9.46
CA ASP A 9 10.20 18.43 -9.02
C ASP A 9 10.50 18.26 -7.52
N ILE A 10 9.44 18.26 -6.70
CA ILE A 10 9.55 17.98 -5.25
C ILE A 10 10.13 16.58 -5.02
N LEU A 11 9.65 15.58 -5.78
CA LEU A 11 10.13 14.21 -5.65
C LEU A 11 11.63 14.10 -5.96
N GLN A 12 12.10 14.73 -7.02
CA GLN A 12 13.53 14.76 -7.38
C GLN A 12 14.38 15.43 -6.31
N GLU A 13 13.91 16.54 -5.76
CA GLU A 13 14.60 17.25 -4.68
C GLU A 13 14.73 16.37 -3.42
N VAL A 14 13.63 15.76 -2.99
CA VAL A 14 13.63 14.84 -1.85
C VAL A 14 14.55 13.65 -2.10
N ALA A 15 14.42 12.98 -3.24
CA ALA A 15 15.21 11.80 -3.59
C ALA A 15 16.72 12.10 -3.63
N SER A 16 17.11 13.34 -4.01
CA SER A 16 18.51 13.77 -4.04
C SER A 16 19.11 14.03 -2.65
N THR A 17 18.27 14.21 -1.64
CA THR A 17 18.70 14.62 -0.28
C THR A 17 18.64 13.49 0.74
N ILE A 18 17.87 12.42 0.48
CA ILE A 18 17.72 11.30 1.39
C ILE A 18 18.55 10.09 0.92
N PHE A 19 18.97 9.25 1.89
CA PHE A 19 19.76 8.02 1.66
C PHE A 19 19.04 6.77 2.16
N ILE A 20 17.71 6.86 2.32
CA ILE A 20 16.83 5.74 2.69
C ILE A 20 15.90 5.44 1.52
N PRO A 21 15.39 4.19 1.40
CA PRO A 21 14.43 3.83 0.36
C PRO A 21 13.19 4.72 0.39
N LEU A 22 12.77 5.17 -0.80
CA LEU A 22 11.62 6.05 -0.98
C LEU A 22 10.52 5.33 -1.76
N THR A 23 9.37 5.13 -1.11
CA THR A 23 8.15 4.65 -1.76
C THR A 23 7.25 5.83 -2.10
N VAL A 24 6.81 5.89 -3.35
CA VAL A 24 5.96 6.98 -3.85
C VAL A 24 4.67 6.41 -4.41
N GLY A 25 3.54 7.02 -4.06
CA GLY A 25 2.22 6.64 -4.52
C GLY A 25 1.30 7.84 -4.71
N GLY A 26 0.07 7.55 -5.15
CA GLY A 26 -0.96 8.55 -5.42
C GLY A 26 -1.08 8.87 -6.91
N GLY A 27 -2.27 8.60 -7.47
CA GLY A 27 -2.56 8.87 -8.88
C GLY A 27 -1.81 8.00 -9.89
N ILE A 28 -1.25 6.86 -9.49
CA ILE A 28 -0.57 5.90 -10.36
C ILE A 28 -1.62 5.04 -11.05
N ASN A 29 -1.74 5.16 -12.37
CA ASN A 29 -2.76 4.47 -13.18
C ASN A 29 -2.21 3.78 -14.43
N SER A 30 -0.93 3.99 -14.76
CA SER A 30 -0.29 3.48 -15.97
C SER A 30 1.18 3.14 -15.74
N LEU A 31 1.78 2.40 -16.69
CA LEU A 31 3.23 2.14 -16.69
C LEU A 31 4.05 3.42 -16.88
N GLU A 32 3.51 4.41 -17.59
CA GLU A 32 4.13 5.71 -17.76
C GLU A 32 4.23 6.46 -16.43
N ASP A 33 3.23 6.31 -15.55
CA ASP A 33 3.28 6.86 -14.20
C ASP A 33 4.38 6.19 -13.37
N PHE A 34 4.52 4.85 -13.45
CA PHE A 34 5.63 4.11 -12.84
C PHE A 34 6.99 4.62 -13.32
N ASP A 35 7.16 4.69 -14.64
CA ASP A 35 8.41 5.10 -15.27
C ASP A 35 8.81 6.51 -14.83
N ARG A 36 7.85 7.44 -14.82
CA ARG A 36 8.05 8.81 -14.38
C ARG A 36 8.51 8.90 -12.93
N VAL A 37 7.84 8.19 -12.03
CA VAL A 37 8.13 8.25 -10.58
C VAL A 37 9.47 7.60 -10.27
N LEU A 38 9.79 6.45 -10.88
CA LEU A 38 11.08 5.78 -10.72
C LEU A 38 12.23 6.62 -11.26
N LYS A 39 12.06 7.29 -12.43
CA LYS A 39 13.07 8.20 -12.99
C LYS A 39 13.29 9.45 -12.14
N CYS A 40 12.31 9.86 -11.34
CA CYS A 40 12.47 10.96 -10.39
C CYS A 40 13.18 10.56 -9.08
N GLY A 41 13.57 9.27 -8.92
CA GLY A 41 14.38 8.79 -7.81
C GLY A 41 13.62 7.98 -6.75
N ALA A 42 12.37 7.59 -7.01
CA ALA A 42 11.68 6.63 -6.14
C ALA A 42 12.29 5.23 -6.29
N ASP A 43 12.37 4.50 -5.19
CA ASP A 43 12.80 3.09 -5.17
C ASP A 43 11.63 2.15 -5.42
N LYS A 44 10.45 2.52 -4.93
CA LYS A 44 9.21 1.74 -5.05
C LYS A 44 8.04 2.63 -5.44
N VAL A 45 7.06 2.04 -6.11
CA VAL A 45 5.83 2.72 -6.51
C VAL A 45 4.62 2.02 -5.91
N SER A 46 3.81 2.78 -5.18
CA SER A 46 2.60 2.29 -4.53
C SER A 46 1.37 2.54 -5.39
N VAL A 47 0.60 1.48 -5.64
CA VAL A 47 -0.66 1.53 -6.39
C VAL A 47 -1.84 1.07 -5.54
N ASN A 48 -2.97 1.74 -5.68
CA ASN A 48 -4.23 1.41 -5.03
C ASN A 48 -5.37 1.43 -6.08
N SER A 49 -6.08 2.53 -6.24
CA SER A 49 -7.22 2.64 -7.16
C SER A 49 -6.87 2.33 -8.63
N GLY A 50 -5.63 2.60 -9.05
CA GLY A 50 -5.15 2.21 -10.37
C GLY A 50 -5.11 0.70 -10.59
N ALA A 51 -4.72 -0.07 -9.56
CA ALA A 51 -4.75 -1.53 -9.59
C ALA A 51 -6.19 -2.07 -9.56
N ILE A 52 -7.09 -1.42 -8.81
CA ILE A 52 -8.51 -1.79 -8.78
C ILE A 52 -9.15 -1.62 -10.17
N ALA A 53 -8.83 -0.50 -10.84
CA ALA A 53 -9.33 -0.20 -12.18
C ALA A 53 -8.71 -1.11 -13.26
N ASN A 54 -7.44 -1.43 -13.13
CA ASN A 54 -6.69 -2.29 -14.07
C ASN A 54 -5.70 -3.18 -13.32
N PRO A 55 -6.09 -4.37 -12.87
CA PRO A 55 -5.20 -5.28 -12.14
C PRO A 55 -3.94 -5.68 -12.91
N ASN A 56 -4.01 -5.74 -14.25
CA ASN A 56 -2.87 -6.08 -15.09
C ASN A 56 -1.70 -5.07 -14.97
N LEU A 57 -1.96 -3.88 -14.44
CA LEU A 57 -0.92 -2.89 -14.18
C LEU A 57 0.16 -3.43 -13.22
N ILE A 58 -0.25 -4.20 -12.19
CA ILE A 58 0.68 -4.84 -11.25
C ILE A 58 1.60 -5.82 -11.98
N GLU A 59 1.03 -6.72 -12.78
CA GLU A 59 1.80 -7.73 -13.52
C GLU A 59 2.76 -7.08 -14.52
N GLN A 60 2.29 -6.08 -15.27
CA GLN A 60 3.11 -5.36 -16.24
C GLN A 60 4.25 -4.60 -15.56
N ALA A 61 3.98 -3.94 -14.43
CA ALA A 61 5.00 -3.22 -13.66
C ALA A 61 6.03 -4.19 -13.07
N ALA A 62 5.60 -5.31 -12.47
CA ALA A 62 6.47 -6.32 -11.91
C ALA A 62 7.38 -6.96 -12.98
N LYS A 63 6.85 -7.25 -14.17
CA LYS A 63 7.65 -7.77 -15.30
C LYS A 63 8.68 -6.77 -15.82
N LYS A 64 8.37 -5.48 -15.79
CA LYS A 64 9.24 -4.43 -16.35
C LYS A 64 10.28 -3.94 -15.36
N TYR A 65 9.93 -3.78 -14.10
CA TYR A 65 10.76 -3.13 -13.07
C TYR A 65 11.20 -4.06 -11.94
N GLY A 66 10.64 -5.26 -11.88
CA GLY A 66 10.79 -6.20 -10.76
C GLY A 66 9.67 -6.04 -9.72
N ASP A 67 9.32 -7.14 -9.08
CA ASP A 67 8.30 -7.19 -8.03
C ASP A 67 8.66 -6.30 -6.82
N GLN A 68 9.94 -6.20 -6.48
CA GLN A 68 10.44 -5.35 -5.40
C GLN A 68 10.13 -3.85 -5.58
N CYS A 69 9.83 -3.39 -6.82
CA CYS A 69 9.43 -2.01 -7.10
C CYS A 69 7.92 -1.78 -6.98
N VAL A 70 7.12 -2.83 -6.85
CA VAL A 70 5.65 -2.75 -6.86
C VAL A 70 5.10 -2.95 -5.46
N VAL A 71 4.48 -1.90 -4.93
CA VAL A 71 3.80 -1.91 -3.63
C VAL A 71 2.29 -1.84 -3.87
N LEU A 72 1.54 -2.82 -3.36
CA LEU A 72 0.09 -2.74 -3.29
C LEU A 72 -0.30 -1.93 -2.05
N SER A 73 -0.97 -0.81 -2.22
CA SER A 73 -1.68 -0.14 -1.12
C SER A 73 -3.15 -0.52 -1.16
N VAL A 74 -3.72 -0.91 -0.04
CA VAL A 74 -5.12 -1.34 0.04
C VAL A 74 -5.80 -0.71 1.24
N ASP A 75 -6.93 -0.03 0.99
CA ASP A 75 -7.80 0.50 2.04
C ASP A 75 -8.86 -0.56 2.36
N ILE A 76 -8.91 -1.00 3.61
CA ILE A 76 -9.79 -2.08 4.07
C ILE A 76 -10.74 -1.57 5.13
N LYS A 77 -11.99 -1.99 5.02
CA LYS A 77 -13.04 -1.75 6.02
C LYS A 77 -13.82 -3.02 6.28
N ARG A 78 -14.23 -3.23 7.54
CA ARG A 78 -15.14 -4.30 7.91
C ARG A 78 -16.58 -3.92 7.58
N VAL A 79 -17.22 -4.73 6.72
CA VAL A 79 -18.62 -4.58 6.34
C VAL A 79 -19.30 -5.92 6.55
N ASP A 80 -20.32 -5.97 7.40
CA ASP A 80 -21.06 -7.20 7.74
C ASP A 80 -20.15 -8.38 8.15
N GLY A 81 -19.08 -8.08 8.90
CA GLY A 81 -18.11 -9.08 9.37
C GLY A 81 -17.06 -9.51 8.35
N VAL A 82 -17.09 -9.00 7.12
CA VAL A 82 -16.13 -9.29 6.04
C VAL A 82 -15.21 -8.10 5.82
N PHE A 83 -13.93 -8.34 5.61
CA PHE A 83 -12.97 -7.32 5.20
C PHE A 83 -13.13 -7.01 3.71
N ARG A 84 -13.52 -5.79 3.38
CA ARG A 84 -13.74 -5.34 2.01
C ARG A 84 -12.75 -4.28 1.58
N VAL A 85 -12.39 -4.32 0.31
CA VAL A 85 -11.54 -3.31 -0.35
C VAL A 85 -12.36 -2.07 -0.66
N PHE A 86 -11.82 -0.93 -0.29
CA PHE A 86 -12.36 0.38 -0.63
C PHE A 86 -11.46 1.11 -1.62
N ALA A 87 -12.07 1.85 -2.53
CA ALA A 87 -11.40 2.69 -3.50
C ALA A 87 -11.56 4.18 -3.16
N LYS A 88 -10.87 5.03 -3.93
CA LYS A 88 -10.98 6.50 -3.86
C LYS A 88 -10.74 7.08 -2.46
N GLY A 89 -9.69 6.58 -1.79
CA GLY A 89 -9.36 7.02 -0.43
C GLY A 89 -10.42 6.62 0.59
N GLY A 90 -10.87 5.38 0.54
CA GLY A 90 -11.80 4.80 1.50
C GLY A 90 -13.27 5.19 1.33
N ARG A 91 -13.64 5.82 0.20
CA ARG A 91 -15.00 6.37 0.00
C ARG A 91 -15.94 5.45 -0.77
N GLN A 92 -15.41 4.47 -1.50
CA GLN A 92 -16.21 3.59 -2.36
C GLN A 92 -15.95 2.14 -2.03
N ASP A 93 -16.96 1.43 -1.52
CA ASP A 93 -16.93 -0.02 -1.39
C ASP A 93 -16.88 -0.65 -2.79
N THR A 94 -15.88 -1.49 -3.03
CA THR A 94 -15.71 -2.19 -4.31
C THR A 94 -16.50 -3.51 -4.35
N GLY A 95 -16.99 -3.98 -3.22
CA GLY A 95 -17.59 -5.30 -3.07
C GLY A 95 -16.58 -6.45 -3.05
N MET A 96 -15.29 -6.18 -3.28
CA MET A 96 -14.25 -7.22 -3.27
C MET A 96 -13.83 -7.57 -1.84
N GLU A 97 -13.62 -8.85 -1.60
CA GLU A 97 -13.04 -9.35 -0.36
C GLU A 97 -11.54 -9.05 -0.34
N ALA A 98 -11.06 -8.50 0.79
CA ALA A 98 -9.72 -7.90 0.86
C ALA A 98 -8.60 -8.94 0.80
N ILE A 99 -8.74 -10.07 1.48
CA ILE A 99 -7.70 -11.10 1.52
C ILE A 99 -7.51 -11.73 0.14
N GLU A 100 -8.62 -12.04 -0.55
CA GLU A 100 -8.55 -12.58 -1.91
C GLU A 100 -7.97 -11.56 -2.92
N TRP A 101 -8.30 -10.29 -2.76
CA TRP A 101 -7.70 -9.24 -3.57
C TRP A 101 -6.19 -9.13 -3.37
N ILE A 102 -5.72 -9.12 -2.12
CA ILE A 102 -4.30 -9.06 -1.78
C ILE A 102 -3.56 -10.28 -2.33
N LYS A 103 -4.07 -11.49 -2.12
CA LYS A 103 -3.49 -12.73 -2.66
C LYS A 103 -3.36 -12.68 -4.19
N ARG A 104 -4.40 -12.21 -4.86
CA ARG A 104 -4.39 -12.03 -6.32
C ARG A 104 -3.29 -11.06 -6.75
N CYS A 105 -3.18 -9.89 -6.12
CA CYS A 105 -2.18 -8.89 -6.46
C CYS A 105 -0.75 -9.36 -6.19
N VAL A 106 -0.52 -10.07 -5.09
CA VAL A 106 0.79 -10.71 -4.79
C VAL A 106 1.11 -11.77 -5.83
N GLY A 107 0.15 -12.60 -6.23
CA GLY A 107 0.31 -13.57 -7.32
C GLY A 107 0.61 -12.93 -8.68
N MET A 108 0.24 -11.67 -8.90
CA MET A 108 0.54 -10.89 -10.10
C MET A 108 1.88 -10.14 -10.01
N GLY A 109 2.57 -10.18 -8.87
CA GLY A 109 3.89 -9.62 -8.69
C GLY A 109 3.98 -8.38 -7.81
N ALA A 110 2.97 -8.08 -6.97
CA ALA A 110 3.16 -7.11 -5.91
C ALA A 110 4.16 -7.68 -4.88
N GLY A 111 5.29 -7.00 -4.69
CA GLY A 111 6.37 -7.44 -3.81
C GLY A 111 6.27 -6.92 -2.37
N GLU A 112 5.33 -6.03 -2.09
CA GLU A 112 5.06 -5.48 -0.76
C GLU A 112 3.60 -5.03 -0.66
N VAL A 113 3.00 -5.12 0.52
CA VAL A 113 1.61 -4.71 0.76
C VAL A 113 1.56 -3.69 1.90
N VAL A 114 0.98 -2.52 1.64
CA VAL A 114 0.60 -1.56 2.68
C VAL A 114 -0.89 -1.70 2.94
N VAL A 115 -1.24 -2.05 4.15
CA VAL A 115 -2.63 -2.30 4.58
C VAL A 115 -3.11 -1.15 5.45
N ASN A 116 -4.07 -0.39 4.96
CA ASN A 116 -4.69 0.71 5.71
C ASN A 116 -6.07 0.30 6.22
N SER A 117 -6.22 0.25 7.56
CA SER A 117 -7.52 0.02 8.19
C SER A 117 -8.31 1.31 8.28
N ILE A 118 -9.39 1.41 7.53
CA ILE A 118 -10.31 2.56 7.60
C ILE A 118 -11.00 2.61 8.97
N ASP A 119 -11.26 1.45 9.59
CA ASP A 119 -11.97 1.37 10.86
C ASP A 119 -11.15 1.94 12.03
N THR A 120 -9.81 1.88 11.95
CA THR A 120 -8.91 2.37 12.98
C THR A 120 -8.22 3.68 12.60
N ASP A 121 -8.19 4.05 11.32
CA ASP A 121 -7.53 5.26 10.85
C ASP A 121 -8.12 6.52 11.49
N GLY A 122 -7.25 7.37 12.05
CA GLY A 122 -7.64 8.59 12.76
C GLY A 122 -8.25 8.37 14.15
N VAL A 123 -8.56 7.12 14.55
CA VAL A 123 -9.17 6.79 15.87
C VAL A 123 -8.15 6.84 17.00
N LYS A 124 -6.85 6.59 16.70
CA LYS A 124 -5.74 6.57 17.67
C LYS A 124 -5.92 5.55 18.80
N GLY A 125 -6.58 4.43 18.50
CA GLY A 125 -6.87 3.33 19.43
C GLY A 125 -5.98 2.09 19.25
N GLY A 126 -4.95 2.18 18.40
CA GLY A 126 -4.07 1.08 18.02
C GLY A 126 -4.39 0.51 16.65
N PHE A 127 -3.52 -0.36 16.16
CA PHE A 127 -3.65 -1.03 14.87
C PHE A 127 -4.75 -2.10 14.88
N ASP A 128 -5.30 -2.41 13.71
CA ASP A 128 -6.30 -3.49 13.52
C ASP A 128 -5.59 -4.86 13.50
N ILE A 129 -5.26 -5.38 14.67
CA ILE A 129 -4.54 -6.66 14.84
C ILE A 129 -5.28 -7.83 14.16
N PRO A 130 -6.62 -7.99 14.31
CA PRO A 130 -7.34 -9.08 13.65
C PRO A 130 -7.20 -9.05 12.12
N MET A 131 -7.36 -7.88 11.51
CA MET A 131 -7.23 -7.71 10.05
C MET A 131 -5.80 -8.03 9.58
N LEU A 132 -4.80 -7.46 10.26
CA LEU A 132 -3.40 -7.68 9.95
C LEU A 132 -2.98 -9.15 10.09
N SER A 133 -3.50 -9.84 11.11
CA SER A 133 -3.26 -11.29 11.30
C SER A 133 -3.77 -12.11 10.12
N GLU A 134 -4.95 -11.80 9.58
CA GLU A 134 -5.48 -12.49 8.40
C GLU A 134 -4.62 -12.21 7.16
N VAL A 135 -4.20 -10.98 6.94
CA VAL A 135 -3.32 -10.61 5.82
C VAL A 135 -1.97 -11.34 5.92
N LEU A 136 -1.31 -11.29 7.07
CA LEU A 136 -0.03 -11.97 7.30
C LEU A 136 -0.10 -13.48 7.11
N SER A 137 -1.24 -14.09 7.42
CA SER A 137 -1.46 -15.53 7.20
C SER A 137 -1.67 -15.87 5.73
N ALA A 138 -2.07 -14.90 4.91
CA ALA A 138 -2.46 -15.12 3.52
C ALA A 138 -1.31 -14.89 2.51
N VAL A 139 -0.28 -14.10 2.87
CA VAL A 139 0.83 -13.74 1.97
C VAL A 139 2.18 -13.86 2.68
N SER A 140 3.25 -14.03 1.89
CA SER A 140 4.64 -14.13 2.38
C SER A 140 5.50 -12.92 2.01
N VAL A 141 4.95 -11.94 1.31
CA VAL A 141 5.64 -10.68 1.03
C VAL A 141 5.57 -9.75 2.24
N PRO A 142 6.47 -8.77 2.37
CA PRO A 142 6.43 -7.77 3.42
C PRO A 142 5.06 -7.08 3.53
N VAL A 143 4.58 -6.93 4.77
CA VAL A 143 3.32 -6.27 5.10
C VAL A 143 3.59 -5.09 6.02
N ILE A 144 3.12 -3.92 5.61
CA ILE A 144 3.20 -2.68 6.37
C ILE A 144 1.82 -2.32 6.89
N ALA A 145 1.69 -2.16 8.20
CA ALA A 145 0.46 -1.74 8.84
C ALA A 145 0.28 -0.23 8.76
N SER A 146 -0.93 0.23 8.44
CA SER A 146 -1.28 1.65 8.40
C SER A 146 -2.66 1.89 9.03
N GLY A 147 -2.78 3.03 9.71
CA GLY A 147 -4.02 3.45 10.36
C GLY A 147 -4.18 2.93 11.79
N GLY A 148 -4.50 3.84 12.71
CA GLY A 148 -4.86 3.53 14.10
C GLY A 148 -3.83 3.92 15.15
N ALA A 149 -2.55 4.07 14.82
CA ALA A 149 -1.53 4.47 15.78
C ALA A 149 -1.81 5.85 16.39
N GLY A 150 -1.82 5.95 17.71
CA GLY A 150 -1.96 7.19 18.45
C GLY A 150 -0.75 7.48 19.33
N SER A 151 0.11 6.49 19.56
CA SER A 151 1.27 6.57 20.43
C SER A 151 2.36 5.57 20.04
N ALA A 152 3.58 5.77 20.51
CA ALA A 152 4.67 4.80 20.36
C ALA A 152 4.34 3.43 20.98
N ARG A 153 3.44 3.40 21.95
CA ARG A 153 2.99 2.16 22.60
C ARG A 153 2.26 1.25 21.62
N ASP A 154 1.48 1.81 20.70
CA ASP A 154 0.72 1.04 19.72
C ASP A 154 1.63 0.23 18.79
N PHE A 155 2.81 0.78 18.45
CA PHE A 155 3.84 0.03 17.69
C PHE A 155 4.43 -1.12 18.51
N VAL A 156 4.69 -0.90 19.81
CA VAL A 156 5.15 -1.98 20.68
C VAL A 156 4.12 -3.10 20.75
N ASP A 157 2.85 -2.75 20.88
CA ASP A 157 1.76 -3.72 20.98
C ASP A 157 1.53 -4.44 19.64
N LEU A 158 1.66 -3.73 18.50
CA LEU A 158 1.65 -4.32 17.15
C LEU A 158 2.72 -5.40 17.01
N PHE A 159 4.00 -5.06 17.22
CA PHE A 159 5.11 -6.00 17.05
C PHE A 159 5.14 -7.14 18.05
N LYS A 160 4.52 -6.97 19.24
CA LYS A 160 4.30 -8.07 20.19
C LYS A 160 3.22 -9.02 19.73
N ALA A 161 2.12 -8.49 19.20
CA ALA A 161 0.98 -9.28 18.75
C ALA A 161 1.28 -10.01 17.43
N LEU A 162 1.97 -9.32 16.52
CA LEU A 162 2.28 -9.79 15.17
C LEU A 162 3.79 -9.62 14.86
N PRO A 163 4.65 -10.53 15.36
CA PRO A 163 6.11 -10.40 15.19
C PRO A 163 6.59 -10.47 13.73
N THR A 164 5.75 -10.91 12.82
CA THR A 164 6.05 -11.05 11.38
C THR A 164 5.59 -9.86 10.55
N VAL A 165 4.97 -8.84 11.16
CA VAL A 165 4.70 -7.58 10.45
C VAL A 165 6.01 -6.83 10.24
N ASP A 166 6.22 -6.27 9.05
CA ASP A 166 7.52 -5.67 8.67
C ASP A 166 7.65 -4.22 9.11
N ALA A 167 6.54 -3.49 9.14
CA ALA A 167 6.50 -2.08 9.58
C ALA A 167 5.08 -1.66 9.98
N GLY A 168 5.00 -0.49 10.61
CA GLY A 168 3.75 0.16 10.98
C GLY A 168 3.87 1.68 10.98
#